data_18dd087993472a391a5f1f4b6a1b3c33
#
_entry.id   18dd087993472a391a5f1f4b6a1b3c33
#
_cell.length_a   1.000
_cell.length_b   1.000
_cell.length_c   1.000
_cell.angle_alpha   90.00
_cell.angle_beta   90.00
_cell.angle_gamma   90.00
#
_symmetry.space_group_name_H-M   'P 1'
#
loop_
_entity.id
_entity.type
_entity.pdbx_description
1 polymer ?
#
loop_
_entity_poly.entity_id
_entity_poly.type
_entity_poly.pdbx_seq_one_letter_code
_entity_poly.pdbx_strand_id
1 'polypeptide(L)'
;MKTTLIIMAAGIGSRFGTGIKQLAKMSDNGEIIMDYSIYDAKEAGFDKVVFVIRKDIEEEFKAVIGNRIGSQIEVEYVYQELTDLPEGFTVPEGRKKPWGTGQAVLACKDVVEELFVIINADDYYGKEAFVKLHDFLVNGKQEGEVLNMAMAGFVLKNTVSENGAVTRGICTVDGDDMLTDVLETSGIAIEADGTVVCDREEVKSWITPDVHVSMNMWAAYPEFLDKLESGFAEFLKDESGDPLKKEYLIPIIVDGLLKQNKATVKVLETQDKWIGITYKEDTELAQAGFCEMIRSGKYPAKLWD
;
A
#
# COMPACT_ATOMS: atom_id res chain seq x y z
N MET A 1 -12.47 -4.65 19.26
CA MET A 1 -12.72 -3.53 18.31
C MET A 1 -12.41 -4.13 16.95
N LYS A 2 -13.32 -4.02 15.96
CA LYS A 2 -13.06 -4.59 14.63
C LYS A 2 -11.98 -3.80 13.91
N THR A 3 -11.17 -4.51 13.12
CA THR A 3 -10.08 -3.95 12.31
C THR A 3 -10.16 -4.47 10.88
N THR A 4 -9.94 -3.59 9.92
CA THR A 4 -10.09 -3.85 8.48
C THR A 4 -8.74 -3.72 7.76
N LEU A 5 -8.43 -4.67 6.89
CA LEU A 5 -7.35 -4.57 5.94
C LEU A 5 -7.91 -4.10 4.58
N ILE A 6 -7.51 -2.93 4.12
CA ILE A 6 -7.83 -2.41 2.78
C ILE A 6 -6.71 -2.78 1.82
N ILE A 7 -7.03 -3.52 0.76
CA ILE A 7 -6.07 -3.96 -0.25
C ILE A 7 -6.37 -3.24 -1.57
N MET A 8 -5.47 -2.37 -2.00
CA MET A 8 -5.57 -1.64 -3.26
C MET A 8 -5.18 -2.52 -4.43
N ALA A 9 -6.15 -3.06 -5.14
CA ALA A 9 -5.99 -4.00 -6.24
C ALA A 9 -6.53 -3.51 -7.59
N ALA A 10 -7.01 -2.26 -7.69
CA ALA A 10 -7.55 -1.70 -8.94
C ALA A 10 -6.49 -1.52 -10.06
N GLY A 11 -5.21 -1.40 -9.69
CA GLY A 11 -4.08 -1.36 -10.63
C GLY A 11 -3.74 -2.69 -11.28
N ILE A 12 -4.34 -3.78 -10.81
CA ILE A 12 -4.12 -5.14 -11.33
C ILE A 12 -4.49 -5.21 -12.81
N GLY A 13 -3.55 -5.63 -13.66
CA GLY A 13 -3.76 -5.88 -15.08
C GLY A 13 -3.48 -4.73 -16.04
N SER A 14 -3.18 -3.52 -15.59
CA SER A 14 -2.93 -2.39 -16.51
C SER A 14 -1.56 -2.43 -17.21
N ARG A 15 -0.60 -3.17 -16.68
CA ARG A 15 0.81 -3.19 -17.16
C ARG A 15 1.19 -4.43 -17.97
N PHE A 16 0.34 -5.46 -18.04
CA PHE A 16 0.68 -6.72 -18.69
C PHE A 16 -0.49 -7.24 -19.54
N GLY A 17 -0.30 -7.27 -20.86
CA GLY A 17 -1.26 -7.88 -21.78
C GLY A 17 -1.51 -9.35 -21.42
N THR A 18 -2.76 -9.80 -21.50
CA THR A 18 -3.23 -11.19 -21.34
C THR A 18 -2.86 -11.91 -20.03
N GLY A 19 -3.22 -11.37 -18.88
CA GLY A 19 -3.09 -12.05 -17.58
C GLY A 19 -2.90 -11.05 -16.44
N ILE A 20 -3.56 -11.28 -15.31
CA ILE A 20 -3.43 -10.45 -14.13
C ILE A 20 -2.16 -10.90 -13.37
N LYS A 21 -1.07 -10.13 -13.49
CA LYS A 21 0.27 -10.51 -12.97
C LYS A 21 0.35 -10.59 -11.44
N GLN A 22 -0.41 -9.78 -10.73
CA GLN A 22 -0.48 -9.83 -9.28
C GLN A 22 -1.13 -11.12 -8.77
N LEU A 23 -1.61 -11.93 -9.68
CA LEU A 23 -2.11 -13.28 -9.45
C LEU A 23 -1.07 -14.36 -9.80
N ALA A 24 0.22 -13.99 -9.96
CA ALA A 24 1.29 -14.96 -10.11
C ALA A 24 1.38 -15.85 -8.86
N LYS A 25 1.37 -17.15 -9.08
CA LYS A 25 1.45 -18.14 -7.99
C LYS A 25 2.83 -18.10 -7.35
N MET A 26 2.86 -18.02 -6.04
CA MET A 26 4.08 -18.00 -5.22
C MET A 26 4.40 -19.35 -4.60
N SER A 27 3.46 -20.30 -4.65
CA SER A 27 3.61 -21.65 -4.11
C SER A 27 2.99 -22.70 -5.03
N ASP A 28 3.31 -23.96 -4.78
CA ASP A 28 2.75 -25.12 -5.50
C ASP A 28 1.23 -25.28 -5.28
N ASN A 29 0.70 -24.79 -4.16
CA ASN A 29 -0.74 -24.82 -3.87
C ASN A 29 -1.51 -23.66 -4.54
N GLY A 30 -0.81 -22.74 -5.18
CA GLY A 30 -1.40 -21.66 -5.97
C GLY A 30 -1.70 -20.39 -5.18
N GLU A 31 -1.13 -20.25 -3.97
CA GLU A 31 -1.17 -18.99 -3.22
C GLU A 31 -0.42 -17.89 -3.99
N ILE A 32 -0.94 -16.68 -3.92
CA ILE A 32 -0.38 -15.46 -4.49
C ILE A 32 0.10 -14.53 -3.38
N ILE A 33 0.79 -13.43 -3.69
CA ILE A 33 1.32 -12.49 -2.68
C ILE A 33 0.23 -12.04 -1.71
N MET A 34 -0.97 -11.69 -2.20
CA MET A 34 -2.09 -11.26 -1.34
C MET A 34 -2.52 -12.33 -0.33
N ASP A 35 -2.42 -13.63 -0.65
CA ASP A 35 -2.75 -14.69 0.32
C ASP A 35 -1.88 -14.60 1.56
N TYR A 36 -0.57 -14.35 1.39
CA TYR A 36 0.37 -14.20 2.49
C TYR A 36 0.10 -12.93 3.30
N SER A 37 -0.18 -11.81 2.63
CA SER A 37 -0.54 -10.56 3.32
C SER A 37 -1.83 -10.71 4.13
N ILE A 38 -2.85 -11.40 3.61
CA ILE A 38 -4.10 -11.64 4.31
C ILE A 38 -3.92 -12.65 5.45
N TYR A 39 -3.08 -13.68 5.23
CA TYR A 39 -2.73 -14.63 6.29
C TYR A 39 -2.05 -13.92 7.46
N ASP A 40 -1.06 -13.08 7.19
CA ASP A 40 -0.34 -12.32 8.21
C ASP A 40 -1.26 -11.32 8.94
N ALA A 41 -2.15 -10.64 8.22
CA ALA A 41 -3.15 -9.77 8.82
C ALA A 41 -4.12 -10.53 9.74
N LYS A 42 -4.63 -11.68 9.30
CA LYS A 42 -5.50 -12.54 10.10
C LYS A 42 -4.80 -13.00 11.38
N GLU A 43 -3.54 -13.46 11.28
CA GLU A 43 -2.74 -13.85 12.44
C GLU A 43 -2.46 -12.66 13.39
N ALA A 44 -2.34 -11.44 12.86
CA ALA A 44 -2.21 -10.21 13.65
C ALA A 44 -3.50 -9.77 14.34
N GLY A 45 -4.67 -10.31 13.95
CA GLY A 45 -5.96 -10.02 14.57
C GLY A 45 -6.93 -9.18 13.74
N PHE A 46 -6.68 -8.96 12.44
CA PHE A 46 -7.64 -8.31 11.55
C PHE A 46 -8.87 -9.18 11.31
N ASP A 47 -10.05 -8.54 11.29
CA ASP A 47 -11.36 -9.20 11.23
C ASP A 47 -11.96 -9.21 9.82
N LYS A 48 -11.57 -8.25 8.97
CA LYS A 48 -12.19 -7.97 7.67
C LYS A 48 -11.16 -7.57 6.63
N VAL A 49 -11.39 -7.96 5.39
CA VAL A 49 -10.64 -7.50 4.21
C VAL A 49 -11.58 -6.74 3.27
N VAL A 50 -11.17 -5.57 2.82
CA VAL A 50 -11.85 -4.82 1.75
C VAL A 50 -10.92 -4.76 0.55
N PHE A 51 -11.35 -5.37 -0.56
CA PHE A 51 -10.64 -5.27 -1.82
C PHE A 51 -11.13 -4.08 -2.63
N VAL A 52 -10.21 -3.17 -2.95
CA VAL A 52 -10.45 -2.09 -3.90
C VAL A 52 -10.04 -2.58 -5.29
N ILE A 53 -11.00 -2.85 -6.15
CA ILE A 53 -10.80 -3.40 -7.49
C ILE A 53 -11.46 -2.51 -8.55
N ARG A 54 -11.25 -2.80 -9.84
CA ARG A 54 -12.12 -2.27 -10.90
C ARG A 54 -13.27 -3.22 -11.14
N LYS A 55 -14.41 -2.66 -11.56
CA LYS A 55 -15.62 -3.46 -11.83
C LYS A 55 -15.41 -4.49 -12.95
N ASP A 56 -14.61 -4.16 -13.94
CA ASP A 56 -14.35 -5.02 -15.12
C ASP A 56 -13.56 -6.30 -14.82
N ILE A 57 -12.84 -6.36 -13.66
CA ILE A 57 -12.05 -7.53 -13.25
C ILE A 57 -12.71 -8.35 -12.13
N GLU A 58 -13.90 -7.97 -11.66
CA GLU A 58 -14.54 -8.54 -10.46
C GLU A 58 -14.67 -10.05 -10.51
N GLU A 59 -15.26 -10.58 -11.59
CA GLU A 59 -15.49 -12.02 -11.73
C GLU A 59 -14.20 -12.84 -11.72
N GLU A 60 -13.20 -12.38 -12.47
CA GLU A 60 -11.89 -13.04 -12.53
C GLU A 60 -11.18 -12.95 -11.17
N PHE A 61 -11.20 -11.79 -10.52
CA PHE A 61 -10.62 -11.57 -9.20
C PHE A 61 -11.25 -12.49 -8.15
N LYS A 62 -12.58 -12.56 -8.09
CA LYS A 62 -13.30 -13.46 -7.18
C LYS A 62 -12.98 -14.93 -7.43
N ALA A 63 -12.86 -15.34 -8.69
CA ALA A 63 -12.52 -16.72 -9.04
C ALA A 63 -11.11 -17.13 -8.59
N VAL A 64 -10.15 -16.19 -8.64
CA VAL A 64 -8.75 -16.49 -8.31
C VAL A 64 -8.48 -16.42 -6.81
N ILE A 65 -8.95 -15.37 -6.13
CA ILE A 65 -8.64 -15.15 -4.70
C ILE A 65 -9.90 -14.99 -3.85
N GLY A 66 -10.89 -14.24 -4.30
CA GLY A 66 -12.02 -13.82 -3.48
C GLY A 66 -12.78 -14.98 -2.85
N ASN A 67 -13.07 -16.03 -3.61
CA ASN A 67 -13.81 -17.20 -3.12
C ASN A 67 -13.01 -17.98 -2.07
N ARG A 68 -11.68 -18.04 -2.21
CA ARG A 68 -10.80 -18.70 -1.23
C ARG A 68 -10.72 -17.92 0.06
N ILE A 69 -10.50 -16.60 -0.02
CA ILE A 69 -10.37 -15.73 1.14
C ILE A 69 -11.70 -15.56 1.87
N GLY A 70 -12.83 -15.50 1.16
CA GLY A 70 -14.15 -15.37 1.77
C GLY A 70 -14.55 -16.52 2.72
N SER A 71 -13.89 -17.69 2.63
CA SER A 71 -14.05 -18.77 3.60
C SER A 71 -13.20 -18.61 4.88
N GLN A 72 -12.23 -17.68 4.88
CA GLN A 72 -11.23 -17.51 5.92
C GLN A 72 -11.44 -16.27 6.79
N ILE A 73 -11.97 -15.20 6.21
CA ILE A 73 -12.17 -13.89 6.83
C ILE A 73 -13.35 -13.19 6.15
N GLU A 74 -13.98 -12.24 6.84
CA GLU A 74 -15.01 -11.38 6.25
C GLU A 74 -14.42 -10.58 5.07
N VAL A 75 -15.10 -10.58 3.91
CA VAL A 75 -14.62 -9.91 2.68
C VAL A 75 -15.68 -9.00 2.11
N GLU A 76 -15.29 -7.77 1.77
CA GLU A 76 -16.06 -6.83 0.98
C GLU A 76 -15.29 -6.36 -0.26
N TYR A 77 -16.04 -5.86 -1.24
CA TYR A 77 -15.49 -5.34 -2.50
C TYR A 77 -15.99 -3.92 -2.73
N VAL A 78 -15.07 -3.02 -3.00
CA VAL A 78 -15.36 -1.67 -3.47
C VAL A 78 -14.70 -1.42 -4.82
N TYR A 79 -15.23 -0.48 -5.58
CA TYR A 79 -14.78 -0.26 -6.94
C TYR A 79 -14.12 1.10 -7.07
N GLN A 80 -12.95 1.14 -7.68
CA GLN A 80 -12.29 2.36 -8.09
C GLN A 80 -12.55 2.61 -9.57
N GLU A 81 -13.41 3.56 -9.86
CA GLU A 81 -13.74 3.94 -11.24
C GLU A 81 -13.30 5.38 -11.55
N LEU A 82 -12.99 5.65 -12.83
CA LEU A 82 -12.61 7.01 -13.27
C LEU A 82 -13.75 8.02 -13.10
N THR A 83 -14.97 7.53 -13.15
CA THR A 83 -16.20 8.34 -13.06
C THR A 83 -16.62 8.66 -11.64
N ASP A 84 -16.01 8.05 -10.62
CA ASP A 84 -16.32 8.30 -9.21
C ASP A 84 -15.70 9.63 -8.78
N LEU A 85 -16.39 10.71 -9.15
CA LEU A 85 -15.98 12.09 -8.93
C LEU A 85 -17.03 12.82 -8.10
N PRO A 86 -16.62 13.79 -7.28
CA PRO A 86 -17.53 14.67 -6.59
C PRO A 86 -18.42 15.45 -7.59
N GLU A 87 -19.58 15.91 -7.11
CA GLU A 87 -20.49 16.72 -7.91
C GLU A 87 -19.78 17.95 -8.53
N GLY A 88 -20.04 18.20 -9.80
CA GLY A 88 -19.47 19.32 -10.56
C GLY A 88 -18.15 19.01 -11.28
N PHE A 89 -17.56 17.82 -11.09
CA PHE A 89 -16.35 17.39 -11.81
C PHE A 89 -16.68 16.37 -12.91
N THR A 90 -15.86 16.37 -13.95
CA THR A 90 -15.96 15.42 -15.06
C THR A 90 -14.59 14.83 -15.39
N VAL A 91 -14.58 13.62 -15.93
CA VAL A 91 -13.34 12.97 -16.38
C VAL A 91 -12.77 13.76 -17.56
N PRO A 92 -11.50 14.22 -17.52
CA PRO A 92 -10.85 14.87 -18.66
C PRO A 92 -10.86 13.98 -19.89
N GLU A 93 -11.14 14.58 -21.06
CA GLU A 93 -11.15 13.84 -22.33
C GLU A 93 -9.80 13.15 -22.57
N GLY A 94 -9.84 11.85 -22.87
CA GLY A 94 -8.65 11.03 -23.10
C GLY A 94 -7.97 10.47 -21.84
N ARG A 95 -8.42 10.81 -20.62
CA ARG A 95 -7.86 10.23 -19.40
C ARG A 95 -8.22 8.74 -19.31
N LYS A 96 -7.20 7.91 -19.11
CA LYS A 96 -7.32 6.46 -18.85
C LYS A 96 -6.68 6.05 -17.52
N LYS A 97 -5.84 6.92 -16.96
CA LYS A 97 -5.10 6.66 -15.73
C LYS A 97 -6.02 6.81 -14.52
N PRO A 98 -6.05 5.83 -13.58
CA PRO A 98 -6.76 5.97 -12.31
C PRO A 98 -6.34 7.25 -11.56
N TRP A 99 -7.19 7.70 -10.63
CA TRP A 99 -6.91 8.94 -9.89
C TRP A 99 -5.84 8.79 -8.80
N GLY A 100 -5.38 7.59 -8.53
CA GLY A 100 -4.32 7.31 -7.55
C GLY A 100 -4.80 6.61 -6.30
N THR A 101 -3.87 6.33 -5.38
CA THR A 101 -4.10 5.53 -4.18
C THR A 101 -5.04 6.20 -3.17
N GLY A 102 -5.05 7.53 -3.10
CA GLY A 102 -5.98 8.27 -2.24
C GLY A 102 -7.43 8.09 -2.67
N GLN A 103 -7.74 8.13 -3.98
CA GLN A 103 -9.10 7.89 -4.47
C GLN A 103 -9.49 6.41 -4.36
N ALA A 104 -8.51 5.48 -4.49
CA ALA A 104 -8.76 4.06 -4.25
C ALA A 104 -9.26 3.82 -2.81
N VAL A 105 -8.60 4.41 -1.82
CA VAL A 105 -9.00 4.29 -0.41
C VAL A 105 -10.28 5.05 -0.11
N LEU A 106 -10.50 6.20 -0.75
CA LEU A 106 -11.75 6.96 -0.63
C LEU A 106 -12.98 6.13 -1.04
N ALA A 107 -12.85 5.23 -2.03
CA ALA A 107 -13.94 4.32 -2.41
C ALA A 107 -14.42 3.41 -1.27
N CYS A 108 -13.66 3.28 -0.18
CA CYS A 108 -14.04 2.50 0.99
C CYS A 108 -14.93 3.27 1.99
N LYS A 109 -15.20 4.57 1.77
CA LYS A 109 -15.82 5.45 2.77
C LYS A 109 -17.18 4.95 3.28
N ASP A 110 -17.98 4.36 2.42
CA ASP A 110 -19.34 3.90 2.79
C ASP A 110 -19.37 2.47 3.36
N VAL A 111 -18.21 1.79 3.42
CA VAL A 111 -18.12 0.37 3.85
C VAL A 111 -17.11 0.13 4.97
N VAL A 112 -16.25 1.11 5.28
CA VAL A 112 -15.25 1.01 6.34
C VAL A 112 -15.53 2.04 7.42
N GLU A 113 -16.08 1.57 8.54
CA GLU A 113 -16.36 2.35 9.74
C GLU A 113 -15.38 1.99 10.87
N GLU A 114 -14.55 0.96 10.66
CA GLU A 114 -13.62 0.42 11.63
C GLU A 114 -12.21 1.04 11.45
N LEU A 115 -11.33 0.75 12.41
CA LEU A 115 -9.90 0.99 12.30
C LEU A 115 -9.33 0.19 11.13
N PHE A 116 -8.41 0.75 10.37
CA PHE A 116 -7.96 0.05 9.17
C PHE A 116 -6.46 0.24 8.88
N VAL A 117 -5.92 -0.74 8.16
CA VAL A 117 -4.61 -0.67 7.50
C VAL A 117 -4.79 -0.74 5.98
N ILE A 118 -4.02 0.05 5.27
CA ILE A 118 -3.99 0.11 3.80
C ILE A 118 -2.72 -0.59 3.32
N ILE A 119 -2.84 -1.42 2.26
CA ILE A 119 -1.69 -2.03 1.57
C ILE A 119 -1.91 -2.06 0.04
N ASN A 120 -0.81 -2.22 -0.69
CA ASN A 120 -0.85 -2.59 -2.11
C ASN A 120 -1.07 -4.11 -2.26
N ALA A 121 -1.72 -4.51 -3.34
CA ALA A 121 -2.03 -5.91 -3.63
C ALA A 121 -0.84 -6.74 -4.13
N ASP A 122 0.19 -6.09 -4.65
CA ASP A 122 1.36 -6.70 -5.30
C ASP A 122 2.63 -6.67 -4.42
N ASP A 123 2.49 -6.23 -3.17
CA ASP A 123 3.56 -6.15 -2.20
C ASP A 123 3.39 -7.15 -1.05
N TYR A 124 4.46 -7.83 -0.68
CA TYR A 124 4.56 -8.60 0.56
C TYR A 124 5.27 -7.78 1.63
N TYR A 125 4.64 -7.63 2.77
CA TYR A 125 5.06 -6.74 3.85
C TYR A 125 5.72 -7.44 5.05
N GLY A 126 5.48 -8.76 5.19
CA GLY A 126 5.94 -9.54 6.34
C GLY A 126 5.05 -9.44 7.56
N LYS A 127 5.22 -10.38 8.49
CA LYS A 127 4.36 -10.55 9.68
C LYS A 127 4.48 -9.41 10.68
N GLU A 128 5.70 -8.93 10.92
CA GLU A 128 5.99 -7.93 11.95
C GLU A 128 5.24 -6.61 11.69
N ALA A 129 5.21 -6.19 10.42
CA ALA A 129 4.53 -4.96 10.03
C ALA A 129 3.02 -5.00 10.38
N PHE A 130 2.33 -6.10 10.10
CA PHE A 130 0.90 -6.25 10.44
C PHE A 130 0.66 -6.23 11.95
N VAL A 131 1.46 -6.94 12.73
CA VAL A 131 1.34 -6.96 14.19
C VAL A 131 1.52 -5.56 14.78
N LYS A 132 2.58 -4.85 14.39
CA LYS A 132 2.86 -3.51 14.89
C LYS A 132 1.76 -2.50 14.56
N LEU A 133 1.24 -2.52 13.33
CA LEU A 133 0.17 -1.61 12.93
C LEU A 133 -1.17 -1.96 13.58
N HIS A 134 -1.48 -3.25 13.71
CA HIS A 134 -2.67 -3.67 14.44
C HIS A 134 -2.61 -3.25 15.92
N ASP A 135 -1.48 -3.49 16.59
CA ASP A 135 -1.28 -3.09 17.99
C ASP A 135 -1.41 -1.57 18.17
N PHE A 136 -0.87 -0.78 17.24
CA PHE A 136 -1.05 0.68 17.24
C PHE A 136 -2.53 1.05 17.18
N LEU A 137 -3.30 0.44 16.30
CA LEU A 137 -4.73 0.74 16.12
C LEU A 137 -5.54 0.39 17.36
N VAL A 138 -5.39 -0.84 17.89
CA VAL A 138 -6.25 -1.32 18.99
C VAL A 138 -5.88 -0.74 20.34
N ASN A 139 -4.65 -0.31 20.55
CA ASN A 139 -4.17 0.31 21.78
C ASN A 139 -4.15 1.86 21.71
N GLY A 140 -4.25 2.41 20.51
CA GLY A 140 -4.28 3.86 20.26
C GLY A 140 -5.68 4.44 20.35
N LYS A 141 -5.75 5.76 20.14
CA LYS A 141 -7.02 6.50 20.08
C LYS A 141 -6.92 7.61 19.05
N GLN A 142 -8.02 7.86 18.38
CA GLN A 142 -8.24 9.10 17.65
C GLN A 142 -8.92 10.10 18.59
N GLU A 143 -8.24 11.19 18.93
CA GLU A 143 -8.77 12.24 19.78
C GLU A 143 -8.62 13.61 19.10
N GLY A 144 -9.72 14.35 19.04
CA GLY A 144 -9.75 15.67 18.41
C GLY A 144 -9.67 15.64 16.88
N GLU A 145 -9.25 16.77 16.29
CA GLU A 145 -9.27 16.99 14.84
C GLU A 145 -7.96 16.59 14.12
N VAL A 146 -6.88 16.42 14.88
CA VAL A 146 -5.59 15.98 14.36
C VAL A 146 -5.60 14.48 14.21
N LEU A 147 -5.39 13.99 12.99
CA LEU A 147 -5.37 12.56 12.73
C LEU A 147 -4.19 11.88 13.43
N ASN A 148 -4.46 10.79 14.13
CA ASN A 148 -3.45 9.92 14.70
C ASN A 148 -3.25 8.72 13.78
N MET A 149 -2.10 8.64 13.12
CA MET A 149 -1.80 7.61 12.11
C MET A 149 -0.48 6.90 12.45
N ALA A 150 -0.28 5.74 11.83
CA ALA A 150 1.03 5.10 11.80
C ALA A 150 1.34 4.57 10.41
N MET A 151 2.61 4.32 10.15
CA MET A 151 3.07 3.62 8.95
C MET A 151 4.10 2.55 9.33
N ALA A 152 4.16 1.49 8.53
CA ALA A 152 5.30 0.58 8.58
C ALA A 152 6.50 1.26 7.92
N GLY A 153 7.55 1.50 8.70
CA GLY A 153 8.82 2.05 8.26
C GLY A 153 9.75 0.92 7.81
N PHE A 154 9.86 0.72 6.51
CA PHE A 154 10.82 -0.25 5.96
C PHE A 154 12.19 0.40 5.81
N VAL A 155 13.25 -0.37 6.02
CA VAL A 155 14.61 0.08 5.74
C VAL A 155 14.87 0.00 4.23
N LEU A 156 15.34 1.08 3.60
CA LEU A 156 15.48 1.18 2.14
C LEU A 156 16.17 -0.02 1.50
N LYS A 157 17.32 -0.46 2.06
CA LYS A 157 18.08 -1.60 1.53
C LYS A 157 17.30 -2.91 1.49
N ASN A 158 16.22 -3.04 2.28
CA ASN A 158 15.34 -4.21 2.29
C ASN A 158 14.21 -4.10 1.27
N THR A 159 14.16 -3.03 0.47
CA THR A 159 13.04 -2.72 -0.44
C THR A 159 13.45 -2.46 -1.89
N VAL A 160 14.72 -2.61 -2.23
CA VAL A 160 15.23 -2.42 -3.60
C VAL A 160 15.12 -3.70 -4.42
N SER A 161 15.05 -3.57 -5.75
CA SER A 161 15.11 -4.68 -6.69
C SER A 161 16.51 -4.79 -7.29
N GLU A 162 16.99 -6.01 -7.52
CA GLU A 162 18.23 -6.26 -8.24
C GLU A 162 18.05 -6.06 -9.77
N ASN A 163 16.80 -6.00 -10.25
CA ASN A 163 16.46 -5.95 -11.66
C ASN A 163 16.26 -4.51 -12.19
N GLY A 164 16.34 -3.50 -11.31
CA GLY A 164 16.22 -2.10 -11.73
C GLY A 164 15.83 -1.14 -10.62
N ALA A 165 15.74 0.13 -10.99
CA ALA A 165 15.39 1.19 -10.06
C ALA A 165 13.92 1.10 -9.59
N VAL A 166 13.68 1.53 -8.34
CA VAL A 166 12.37 1.51 -7.71
C VAL A 166 11.90 2.92 -7.35
N THR A 167 10.61 3.08 -7.03
CA THR A 167 10.04 4.32 -6.48
C THR A 167 9.61 4.06 -5.04
N ARG A 168 9.99 4.95 -4.11
CA ARG A 168 9.67 4.85 -2.68
C ARG A 168 9.35 6.23 -2.09
N GLY A 169 8.51 6.25 -1.09
CA GLY A 169 8.36 7.42 -0.23
C GLY A 169 9.51 7.51 0.77
N ILE A 170 10.52 8.34 0.51
CA ILE A 170 11.65 8.51 1.43
C ILE A 170 11.18 9.32 2.63
N CYS A 171 11.37 8.77 3.83
CA CYS A 171 10.86 9.33 5.08
C CYS A 171 11.96 10.06 5.85
N THR A 172 11.62 11.23 6.40
CA THR A 172 12.36 11.86 7.49
C THR A 172 11.62 11.61 8.78
N VAL A 173 12.34 11.14 9.79
CA VAL A 173 11.78 10.71 11.08
C VAL A 173 12.53 11.43 12.19
N ASP A 174 11.80 11.95 13.19
CA ASP A 174 12.41 12.61 14.34
C ASP A 174 12.87 11.62 15.44
N GLY A 175 13.40 12.16 16.55
CA GLY A 175 13.93 11.35 17.66
C GLY A 175 12.88 10.55 18.45
N ASP A 176 11.60 10.85 18.24
CA ASP A 176 10.46 10.16 18.83
C ASP A 176 9.76 9.22 17.83
N ASP A 177 10.44 8.84 16.73
CA ASP A 177 9.95 8.05 15.61
C ASP A 177 8.69 8.63 14.95
N MET A 178 8.52 9.95 14.96
CA MET A 178 7.42 10.60 14.27
C MET A 178 7.85 11.00 12.86
N LEU A 179 7.00 10.71 11.87
CA LEU A 179 7.20 11.13 10.49
C LEU A 179 7.11 12.66 10.40
N THR A 180 8.16 13.29 9.88
CA THR A 180 8.19 14.74 9.65
C THR A 180 8.06 15.12 8.19
N ASP A 181 8.47 14.23 7.28
CA ASP A 181 8.39 14.42 5.83
C ASP A 181 8.35 13.07 5.11
N VAL A 182 7.65 13.00 3.98
CA VAL A 182 7.66 11.85 3.08
C VAL A 182 7.73 12.31 1.63
N LEU A 183 8.83 11.99 0.97
CA LEU A 183 9.15 12.44 -0.37
C LEU A 183 9.07 11.27 -1.37
N GLU A 184 8.03 11.25 -2.19
CA GLU A 184 7.92 10.27 -3.27
C GLU A 184 9.10 10.45 -4.24
N THR A 185 9.95 9.43 -4.33
CA THR A 185 11.23 9.49 -5.03
C THR A 185 11.37 8.31 -5.97
N SER A 186 11.60 8.58 -7.24
CA SER A 186 11.85 7.59 -8.30
C SER A 186 13.35 7.40 -8.56
N GLY A 187 13.66 6.40 -9.40
CA GLY A 187 15.03 6.15 -9.83
C GLY A 187 15.94 5.64 -8.71
N ILE A 188 15.40 5.06 -7.64
CA ILE A 188 16.20 4.60 -6.50
C ILE A 188 16.84 3.26 -6.83
N ALA A 189 18.17 3.22 -6.73
CA ALA A 189 18.97 2.00 -6.79
C ALA A 189 20.15 2.09 -5.81
N ILE A 190 20.67 0.94 -5.42
CA ILE A 190 21.89 0.84 -4.61
C ILE A 190 23.00 0.29 -5.49
N GLU A 191 24.04 1.10 -5.70
CA GLU A 191 25.21 0.73 -6.48
C GLU A 191 26.08 -0.32 -5.77
N ALA A 192 26.99 -0.96 -6.50
CA ALA A 192 27.85 -2.03 -5.96
C ALA A 192 28.76 -1.57 -4.80
N ASP A 193 29.07 -0.29 -4.71
CA ASP A 193 29.83 0.33 -3.62
C ASP A 193 28.98 0.72 -2.39
N GLY A 194 27.66 0.48 -2.46
CA GLY A 194 26.69 0.83 -1.42
C GLY A 194 26.10 2.24 -1.53
N THR A 195 26.49 3.01 -2.56
CA THR A 195 25.91 4.35 -2.81
C THR A 195 24.47 4.25 -3.27
N VAL A 196 23.59 5.07 -2.69
CA VAL A 196 22.20 5.19 -3.15
C VAL A 196 22.11 6.28 -4.22
N VAL A 197 21.53 5.93 -5.36
CA VAL A 197 21.20 6.87 -6.43
C VAL A 197 19.68 7.05 -6.53
N CYS A 198 19.22 8.22 -6.96
CA CYS A 198 17.81 8.51 -7.19
C CYS A 198 17.65 9.72 -8.12
N ASP A 199 16.39 9.96 -8.59
CA ASP A 199 16.10 11.10 -9.50
C ASP A 199 15.88 12.43 -8.76
N ARG A 200 15.67 12.41 -7.43
CA ARG A 200 15.28 13.59 -6.63
C ARG A 200 16.46 14.25 -5.98
N GLU A 201 16.83 15.47 -6.45
CA GLU A 201 17.99 16.23 -5.96
C GLU A 201 17.94 16.52 -4.46
N GLU A 202 16.76 16.81 -3.90
CA GLU A 202 16.57 17.16 -2.49
C GLU A 202 16.99 16.05 -1.52
N VAL A 203 16.94 14.78 -1.94
CA VAL A 203 17.30 13.62 -1.11
C VAL A 203 18.71 13.08 -1.41
N LYS A 204 19.28 13.35 -2.58
CA LYS A 204 20.60 12.82 -2.99
C LYS A 204 21.72 13.09 -1.99
N SER A 205 21.66 14.21 -1.28
CA SER A 205 22.74 14.61 -0.35
C SER A 205 22.73 13.87 0.99
N TRP A 206 21.62 13.20 1.34
CA TRP A 206 21.44 12.58 2.66
C TRP A 206 20.85 11.17 2.63
N ILE A 207 20.39 10.70 1.47
CA ILE A 207 19.84 9.35 1.34
C ILE A 207 20.93 8.31 1.60
N THR A 208 20.61 7.31 2.42
CA THR A 208 21.48 6.17 2.72
C THR A 208 20.68 4.87 2.61
N PRO A 209 21.35 3.70 2.54
CA PRO A 209 20.64 2.42 2.53
C PRO A 209 19.78 2.15 3.77
N ASP A 210 20.04 2.87 4.86
CA ASP A 210 19.39 2.67 6.17
C ASP A 210 18.25 3.65 6.46
N VAL A 211 17.90 4.54 5.52
CA VAL A 211 16.74 5.45 5.71
C VAL A 211 15.44 4.67 5.72
N HIS A 212 14.46 5.20 6.44
CA HIS A 212 13.10 4.66 6.39
C HIS A 212 12.39 5.05 5.10
N VAL A 213 11.61 4.11 4.58
CA VAL A 213 10.78 4.33 3.40
C VAL A 213 9.34 3.86 3.65
N SER A 214 8.42 4.58 3.04
CA SER A 214 7.03 4.16 2.91
C SER A 214 6.90 3.20 1.74
N MET A 215 6.29 2.04 2.02
CA MET A 215 5.82 1.06 1.04
C MET A 215 4.30 1.10 0.88
N ASN A 216 3.70 2.24 1.22
CA ASN A 216 2.27 2.47 1.17
C ASN A 216 1.45 1.61 2.16
N MET A 217 2.07 1.22 3.27
CA MET A 217 1.41 0.50 4.36
C MET A 217 1.13 1.45 5.52
N TRP A 218 -0.15 1.86 5.65
CA TRP A 218 -0.60 2.90 6.56
C TRP A 218 -1.72 2.41 7.46
N ALA A 219 -1.65 2.72 8.75
CA ALA A 219 -2.71 2.51 9.72
C ALA A 219 -3.42 3.85 10.00
N ALA A 220 -4.73 3.84 9.96
CA ALA A 220 -5.56 5.02 10.15
C ALA A 220 -6.90 4.70 10.83
N TYR A 221 -7.54 5.76 11.29
CA TYR A 221 -8.89 5.78 11.82
C TYR A 221 -9.87 6.26 10.73
N PRO A 222 -11.18 5.99 10.85
CA PRO A 222 -12.18 6.34 9.83
C PRO A 222 -12.17 7.82 9.40
N GLU A 223 -11.79 8.72 10.31
CA GLU A 223 -11.70 10.17 10.06
C GLU A 223 -10.71 10.52 8.92
N PHE A 224 -9.78 9.62 8.60
CA PHE A 224 -8.90 9.80 7.45
C PHE A 224 -9.68 9.76 6.12
N LEU A 225 -10.76 8.97 6.04
CA LEU A 225 -11.62 8.92 4.85
C LEU A 225 -12.30 10.26 4.57
N ASP A 226 -12.69 11.01 5.61
CA ASP A 226 -13.25 12.37 5.47
C ASP A 226 -12.20 13.36 4.95
N LYS A 227 -10.93 13.20 5.37
CA LYS A 227 -9.83 14.02 4.83
C LYS A 227 -9.53 13.67 3.38
N LEU A 228 -9.62 12.39 3.02
CA LEU A 228 -9.47 11.97 1.61
C LEU A 228 -10.57 12.57 0.73
N GLU A 229 -11.82 12.57 1.17
CA GLU A 229 -12.93 13.13 0.41
C GLU A 229 -12.76 14.63 0.16
N SER A 230 -12.55 15.40 1.24
CA SER A 230 -12.36 16.84 1.13
C SER A 230 -11.12 17.21 0.32
N GLY A 231 -10.01 16.47 0.53
CA GLY A 231 -8.76 16.67 -0.20
C GLY A 231 -8.85 16.30 -1.69
N PHE A 232 -9.67 15.30 -2.04
CA PHE A 232 -9.86 14.91 -3.44
C PHE A 232 -10.57 16.01 -4.24
N ALA A 233 -11.57 16.66 -3.66
CA ALA A 233 -12.24 17.80 -4.29
C ALA A 233 -11.26 18.97 -4.54
N GLU A 234 -10.36 19.26 -3.58
CA GLU A 234 -9.32 20.29 -3.74
C GLU A 234 -8.28 19.88 -4.79
N PHE A 235 -7.85 18.61 -4.80
CA PHE A 235 -6.95 18.07 -5.82
C PHE A 235 -7.52 18.22 -7.24
N LEU A 236 -8.82 18.01 -7.42
CA LEU A 236 -9.47 18.15 -8.73
C LEU A 236 -9.59 19.62 -9.18
N LYS A 237 -9.73 20.58 -8.26
CA LYS A 237 -9.73 22.03 -8.55
C LYS A 237 -8.35 22.55 -8.95
N ASP A 238 -7.29 21.91 -8.50
CA ASP A 238 -5.94 22.30 -8.84
C ASP A 238 -5.67 22.04 -10.34
N GLU A 239 -5.49 23.09 -11.10
CA GLU A 239 -5.21 23.04 -12.55
C GLU A 239 -3.71 22.80 -12.87
N SER A 240 -2.86 22.66 -11.84
CA SER A 240 -1.44 22.39 -12.06
C SER A 240 -1.21 20.96 -12.54
N GLY A 241 -0.18 20.78 -13.35
CA GLY A 241 0.20 19.47 -13.89
C GLY A 241 -0.64 19.00 -15.07
N ASP A 242 -0.35 17.78 -15.52
CA ASP A 242 -1.05 17.14 -16.65
C ASP A 242 -2.37 16.49 -16.15
N PRO A 243 -3.53 16.98 -16.57
CA PRO A 243 -4.82 16.44 -16.12
C PRO A 243 -5.04 14.98 -16.53
N LEU A 244 -4.30 14.45 -17.51
CA LEU A 244 -4.37 13.07 -17.94
C LEU A 244 -3.51 12.13 -17.08
N LYS A 245 -2.57 12.69 -16.29
CA LYS A 245 -1.55 11.90 -15.57
C LYS A 245 -1.49 12.15 -14.07
N LYS A 246 -1.93 13.33 -13.57
CA LYS A 246 -1.83 13.65 -12.15
C LYS A 246 -2.58 12.62 -11.29
N GLU A 247 -2.02 12.29 -10.13
CA GLU A 247 -2.56 11.29 -9.22
C GLU A 247 -2.68 11.85 -7.80
N TYR A 248 -3.76 11.49 -7.13
CA TYR A 248 -4.05 11.76 -5.73
C TYR A 248 -3.43 10.64 -4.89
N LEU A 249 -2.18 10.79 -4.49
CA LEU A 249 -1.35 9.77 -3.86
C LEU A 249 -1.32 9.93 -2.34
N ILE A 250 -1.51 8.83 -1.59
CA ILE A 250 -1.51 8.82 -0.12
C ILE A 250 -0.25 9.45 0.49
N PRO A 251 0.98 9.15 0.06
CA PRO A 251 2.16 9.79 0.64
C PRO A 251 2.15 11.31 0.52
N ILE A 252 1.71 11.85 -0.62
CA ILE A 252 1.59 13.31 -0.85
C ILE A 252 0.51 13.92 0.03
N ILE A 253 -0.62 13.22 0.19
CA ILE A 253 -1.72 13.66 1.07
C ILE A 253 -1.26 13.72 2.52
N VAL A 254 -0.61 12.65 3.00
CA VAL A 254 -0.10 12.56 4.36
C VAL A 254 0.94 13.65 4.61
N ASP A 255 1.90 13.85 3.70
CA ASP A 255 2.87 14.94 3.79
C ASP A 255 2.20 16.33 3.90
N GLY A 256 1.18 16.58 3.09
CA GLY A 256 0.39 17.81 3.16
C GLY A 256 -0.34 17.99 4.49
N LEU A 257 -0.88 16.91 5.08
CA LEU A 257 -1.52 16.94 6.38
C LEU A 257 -0.52 17.18 7.52
N LEU A 258 0.68 16.57 7.46
CA LEU A 258 1.78 16.81 8.41
C LEU A 258 2.18 18.30 8.42
N LYS A 259 2.44 18.87 7.24
CA LYS A 259 2.82 20.29 7.08
C LYS A 259 1.76 21.29 7.55
N GLN A 260 0.49 20.87 7.57
CA GLN A 260 -0.64 21.65 8.08
C GLN A 260 -0.93 21.38 9.57
N ASN A 261 -0.15 20.53 10.25
CA ASN A 261 -0.42 20.06 11.61
C ASN A 261 -1.81 19.41 11.78
N LYS A 262 -2.31 18.75 10.73
CA LYS A 262 -3.61 18.05 10.71
C LYS A 262 -3.48 16.53 10.88
N ALA A 263 -2.26 16.02 10.89
CA ALA A 263 -1.95 14.63 11.19
C ALA A 263 -0.65 14.52 11.99
N THR A 264 -0.56 13.46 12.76
CA THR A 264 0.68 12.91 13.30
C THR A 264 0.81 11.46 12.81
N VAL A 265 2.01 11.03 12.47
CA VAL A 265 2.25 9.68 11.97
C VAL A 265 3.42 9.06 12.72
N LYS A 266 3.16 8.00 13.47
CA LYS A 266 4.21 7.18 14.10
C LYS A 266 4.82 6.25 13.04
N VAL A 267 6.13 6.26 12.93
CA VAL A 267 6.87 5.31 12.10
C VAL A 267 7.18 4.07 12.93
N LEU A 268 6.64 2.94 12.53
CA LEU A 268 6.85 1.64 13.17
C LEU A 268 7.85 0.86 12.32
N GLU A 269 9.13 0.98 12.66
CA GLU A 269 10.19 0.28 11.92
C GLU A 269 9.94 -1.24 11.88
N THR A 270 10.11 -1.83 10.71
CA THR A 270 10.12 -3.29 10.54
C THR A 270 11.41 -3.75 9.90
N GLN A 271 11.90 -4.90 10.35
CA GLN A 271 13.04 -5.59 9.78
C GLN A 271 12.64 -6.59 8.69
N ASP A 272 11.34 -6.74 8.44
CA ASP A 272 10.83 -7.60 7.37
C ASP A 272 11.40 -7.18 6.02
N LYS A 273 11.75 -8.17 5.22
CA LYS A 273 12.19 -7.96 3.85
C LYS A 273 10.96 -7.84 2.95
N TRP A 274 10.86 -6.73 2.23
CA TRP A 274 9.84 -6.55 1.21
C TRP A 274 10.08 -7.50 0.03
N ILE A 275 9.00 -8.04 -0.51
CA ILE A 275 9.00 -8.79 -1.77
C ILE A 275 7.88 -8.24 -2.64
N GLY A 276 8.20 -7.81 -3.86
CA GLY A 276 7.21 -7.32 -4.82
C GLY A 276 7.60 -7.72 -6.24
N ILE A 277 6.68 -7.57 -7.17
CA ILE A 277 6.89 -7.88 -8.58
C ILE A 277 6.82 -6.57 -9.37
N THR A 278 7.95 -5.85 -9.41
CA THR A 278 8.10 -4.65 -10.23
C THR A 278 8.45 -5.02 -11.68
N TYR A 279 9.36 -5.95 -11.83
CA TYR A 279 9.84 -6.47 -13.10
C TYR A 279 9.41 -7.95 -13.29
N LYS A 280 9.40 -8.41 -14.53
CA LYS A 280 9.03 -9.81 -14.81
C LYS A 280 9.98 -10.81 -14.14
N GLU A 281 11.23 -10.45 -14.10
CA GLU A 281 12.34 -11.20 -13.51
C GLU A 281 12.20 -11.36 -11.99
N ASP A 282 11.53 -10.42 -11.31
CA ASP A 282 11.26 -10.48 -9.87
C ASP A 282 10.38 -11.68 -9.49
N THR A 283 9.59 -12.21 -10.44
CA THR A 283 8.66 -13.32 -10.16
C THR A 283 9.38 -14.58 -9.68
N GLU A 284 10.49 -14.96 -10.32
CA GLU A 284 11.26 -16.15 -9.93
C GLU A 284 11.94 -15.96 -8.57
N LEU A 285 12.44 -14.75 -8.31
CA LEU A 285 13.04 -14.39 -7.02
C LEU A 285 11.98 -14.39 -5.90
N ALA A 286 10.79 -13.84 -6.17
CA ALA A 286 9.68 -13.86 -5.23
C ALA A 286 9.26 -15.30 -4.89
N GLN A 287 9.07 -16.16 -5.91
CA GLN A 287 8.74 -17.58 -5.71
C GLN A 287 9.80 -18.30 -4.87
N ALA A 288 11.09 -18.11 -5.18
CA ALA A 288 12.19 -18.68 -4.39
C ALA A 288 12.15 -18.19 -2.93
N GLY A 289 11.86 -16.91 -2.70
CA GLY A 289 11.69 -16.33 -1.37
C GLY A 289 10.55 -16.95 -0.58
N PHE A 290 9.37 -17.11 -1.19
CA PHE A 290 8.22 -17.78 -0.54
C PHE A 290 8.48 -19.26 -0.27
N CYS A 291 9.11 -19.98 -1.20
CA CYS A 291 9.52 -21.37 -0.99
C CYS A 291 10.46 -21.50 0.21
N GLU A 292 11.42 -20.57 0.37
CA GLU A 292 12.32 -20.58 1.52
C GLU A 292 11.60 -20.25 2.84
N MET A 293 10.66 -19.30 2.83
CA MET A 293 9.83 -19.00 4.00
C MET A 293 8.96 -20.19 4.45
N ILE A 294 8.43 -20.94 3.50
CA ILE A 294 7.70 -22.19 3.78
C ILE A 294 8.67 -23.25 4.33
N ARG A 295 9.83 -23.44 3.71
CA ARG A 295 10.83 -24.42 4.13
C ARG A 295 11.39 -24.15 5.52
N SER A 296 11.60 -22.88 5.86
CA SER A 296 12.06 -22.43 7.18
C SER A 296 10.99 -22.48 8.26
N GLY A 297 9.72 -22.77 7.90
CA GLY A 297 8.59 -22.84 8.83
C GLY A 297 8.00 -21.46 9.20
N LYS A 298 8.37 -20.38 8.48
CA LYS A 298 7.72 -19.06 8.65
C LYS A 298 6.25 -19.14 8.23
N TYR A 299 5.94 -19.94 7.21
CA TYR A 299 4.58 -20.26 6.76
C TYR A 299 4.35 -21.77 6.71
N PRO A 300 3.10 -22.22 6.90
CA PRO A 300 2.73 -23.61 6.64
C PRO A 300 2.86 -23.93 5.15
N ALA A 301 3.00 -25.23 4.83
CA ALA A 301 3.08 -25.66 3.43
C ALA A 301 1.84 -25.28 2.60
N LYS A 302 0.70 -25.14 3.24
CA LYS A 302 -0.57 -24.67 2.69
C LYS A 302 -1.14 -23.62 3.66
N LEU A 303 -1.42 -22.42 3.17
CA LEU A 303 -1.92 -21.33 4.04
C LEU A 303 -3.37 -21.55 4.49
N TRP A 304 -4.19 -22.10 3.61
CA TRP A 304 -5.62 -22.23 3.81
C TRP A 304 -6.05 -23.70 3.76
N ASP A 305 -6.89 -24.13 4.71
CA ASP A 305 -7.48 -25.47 4.74
C ASP A 305 -8.53 -25.70 3.63
#